data_637c0616c9ce424c8aa4f937f49e18d8
#
_entry.id   637c0616c9ce424c8aa4f937f49e18d8
#
_cell.length_a   1.000
_cell.length_b   1.000
_cell.length_c   1.000
_cell.angle_alpha   90.00
_cell.angle_beta   90.00
_cell.angle_gamma   90.00
#
_symmetry.space_group_name_H-M   'P 1'
#
loop_
_entity.id
_entity.type
_entity.pdbx_description
1 polymer ?
#
loop_
_entity_poly.entity_id
_entity_poly.type
_entity_poly.pdbx_seq_one_letter_code
_entity_poly.pdbx_strand_id
1 'polypeptide(L)'
;ILSKYSDCQVVTVGGESQNDYLRNSLKHIAYAMTKAKHHVGVDSGFLHLSQLYFHPENIHIYTSSHSGKWSHHMFRARDNGIRIYNEN
;
A
#
# COMPACT_ATOMS: atom_id res chain seq x y z
N ILE A 1 -8.51 5.09 -8.08
CA ILE A 1 -8.14 4.96 -6.64
C ILE A 1 -7.91 6.33 -6.02
N LEU A 2 -7.14 7.18 -6.68
CA LEU A 2 -6.80 8.49 -6.12
C LEU A 2 -8.01 9.38 -5.89
N SER A 3 -9.06 9.22 -6.68
CA SER A 3 -10.26 10.04 -6.52
C SER A 3 -10.95 9.82 -5.17
N LYS A 4 -10.77 8.66 -4.56
CA LYS A 4 -11.34 8.37 -3.24
C LYS A 4 -10.63 9.12 -2.12
N TYR A 5 -9.45 9.65 -2.40
CA TYR A 5 -8.58 10.29 -1.40
C TYR A 5 -8.35 11.76 -1.74
N SER A 6 -9.28 12.38 -2.46
CA SER A 6 -9.15 13.76 -2.91
C SER A 6 -9.03 14.76 -1.74
N ASP A 7 -9.56 14.39 -0.57
CA ASP A 7 -9.48 15.24 0.62
C ASP A 7 -8.18 15.05 1.40
N CYS A 8 -7.31 14.16 0.93
CA CYS A 8 -6.08 13.81 1.62
C CYS A 8 -4.88 14.38 0.91
N GLN A 9 -3.83 14.68 1.67
CA GLN A 9 -2.53 14.93 1.09
C GLN A 9 -1.92 13.59 0.71
N VAL A 10 -1.68 13.35 -0.57
CA VAL A 10 -1.20 12.08 -1.08
C VAL A 10 0.26 12.20 -1.52
N VAL A 11 1.09 11.27 -1.05
CA VAL A 11 2.48 11.15 -1.46
C VAL A 11 2.62 9.82 -2.20
N THR A 12 3.11 9.86 -3.44
CA THR A 12 3.28 8.67 -4.26
C THR A 12 4.71 8.16 -4.14
N VAL A 13 4.85 6.84 -3.92
CA VAL A 13 6.15 6.19 -3.80
C VAL A 13 6.26 5.07 -4.83
N GLY A 14 7.51 4.67 -5.13
CA GLY A 14 7.76 3.62 -6.10
C GLY A 14 7.82 4.14 -7.51
N GLY A 15 7.62 3.29 -8.50
CA GLY A 15 7.80 3.60 -9.91
C GLY A 15 6.92 4.73 -10.44
N GLU A 16 5.81 5.01 -9.76
CA GLU A 16 4.89 6.08 -10.15
C GLU A 16 5.26 7.44 -9.59
N SER A 17 6.28 7.50 -8.71
CA SER A 17 6.64 8.75 -8.05
C SER A 17 7.40 9.68 -8.99
N GLN A 18 7.11 10.98 -8.86
CA GLN A 18 7.86 12.04 -9.55
C GLN A 18 9.14 12.39 -8.83
N ASN A 19 9.31 11.97 -7.59
CA ASN A 19 10.49 12.23 -6.79
C ASN A 19 11.45 11.05 -6.90
N ASP A 20 12.69 11.30 -7.35
CA ASP A 20 13.67 10.23 -7.57
C ASP A 20 13.97 9.43 -6.32
N TYR A 21 14.03 10.09 -5.17
CA TYR A 21 14.29 9.40 -3.90
C TYR A 21 13.12 8.48 -3.53
N LEU A 22 11.90 8.95 -3.71
CA LEU A 22 10.72 8.14 -3.39
C LEU A 22 10.45 7.05 -4.43
N ARG A 23 11.09 7.13 -5.59
CA ARG A 23 10.99 6.09 -6.61
C ARG A 23 11.95 4.94 -6.37
N ASN A 24 13.18 5.24 -5.99
CA ASN A 24 14.28 4.28 -6.02
C ASN A 24 14.90 3.95 -4.67
N SER A 25 14.73 4.79 -3.66
CA SER A 25 15.41 4.61 -2.38
C SER A 25 14.45 4.09 -1.33
N LEU A 26 14.63 2.84 -0.90
CA LEU A 26 13.81 2.25 0.16
C LEU A 26 13.94 3.02 1.47
N LYS A 27 15.11 3.58 1.73
CA LYS A 27 15.33 4.40 2.93
C LYS A 27 14.41 5.62 2.95
N HIS A 28 14.31 6.32 1.83
CA HIS A 28 13.45 7.50 1.73
C HIS A 28 11.98 7.12 1.75
N ILE A 29 11.62 6.02 1.09
CA ILE A 29 10.25 5.52 1.09
C ILE A 29 9.83 5.14 2.50
N ALA A 30 10.67 4.43 3.23
CA ALA A 30 10.39 4.05 4.62
C ALA A 30 10.24 5.30 5.51
N TYR A 31 11.07 6.32 5.30
CA TYR A 31 10.94 7.56 6.05
C TYR A 31 9.59 8.23 5.78
N ALA A 32 9.16 8.27 4.52
CA ALA A 32 7.87 8.83 4.15
C ALA A 32 6.73 8.06 4.83
N MET A 33 6.85 6.73 4.89
CA MET A 33 5.85 5.89 5.56
C MET A 33 5.72 6.22 7.04
N THR A 34 6.83 6.56 7.73
CA THR A 34 6.76 6.91 9.15
C THR A 34 5.99 8.20 9.40
N LYS A 35 5.84 9.04 8.38
CA LYS A 35 5.13 10.33 8.48
C LYS A 35 3.68 10.25 7.98
N ALA A 36 3.28 9.13 7.41
CA ALA A 36 1.94 8.97 6.86
C ALA A 36 1.03 8.28 7.86
N LYS A 37 -0.27 8.51 7.72
CA LYS A 37 -1.27 7.85 8.57
C LYS A 37 -1.77 6.56 7.93
N HIS A 38 -1.88 6.54 6.61
CA HIS A 38 -2.42 5.41 5.86
C HIS A 38 -1.52 5.06 4.69
N HIS A 39 -1.45 3.78 4.39
CA HIS A 39 -0.81 3.28 3.17
C HIS A 39 -1.89 2.74 2.24
N VAL A 40 -1.82 3.15 0.97
CA VAL A 40 -2.74 2.69 -0.06
C VAL A 40 -1.91 2.15 -1.21
N GLY A 41 -2.21 0.96 -1.65
CA GLY A 41 -1.43 0.39 -2.74
C GLY A 41 -2.03 -0.88 -3.30
N VAL A 42 -1.22 -1.55 -4.09
CA VAL A 42 -1.56 -2.83 -4.70
C VAL A 42 -0.74 -3.95 -4.05
N ASP A 43 -1.04 -5.19 -4.39
CA ASP A 43 -0.28 -6.34 -3.92
C ASP A 43 1.13 -6.29 -4.49
N SER A 44 2.07 -5.80 -3.71
CA SER A 44 3.46 -5.59 -4.12
C SER A 44 4.38 -5.69 -2.91
N GLY A 45 5.68 -5.53 -3.14
CA GLY A 45 6.68 -5.51 -2.07
C GLY A 45 6.43 -4.44 -1.02
N PHE A 46 5.78 -3.34 -1.40
CA PHE A 46 5.46 -2.27 -0.46
C PHE A 46 4.41 -2.69 0.57
N LEU A 47 3.60 -3.71 0.28
CA LEU A 47 2.71 -4.28 1.29
C LEU A 47 3.52 -4.81 2.47
N HIS A 48 4.60 -5.53 2.21
CA HIS A 48 5.44 -6.07 3.26
C HIS A 48 6.14 -4.96 4.04
N LEU A 49 6.65 -3.96 3.34
CA LEU A 49 7.32 -2.83 3.97
C LEU A 49 6.34 -2.04 4.84
N SER A 50 5.12 -1.81 4.36
CA SER A 50 4.12 -1.02 5.08
C SER A 50 3.74 -1.66 6.42
N GLN A 51 3.81 -2.97 6.53
CA GLN A 51 3.47 -3.67 7.77
C GLN A 51 4.42 -3.35 8.90
N LEU A 52 5.60 -2.80 8.60
CA LEU A 52 6.57 -2.38 9.61
C LEU A 52 6.24 -1.02 10.23
N TYR A 53 5.47 -0.19 9.52
CA TYR A 53 5.26 1.21 9.90
C TYR A 53 3.82 1.59 10.16
N PHE A 54 2.86 0.77 9.75
CA PHE A 54 1.45 1.08 9.89
C PHE A 54 0.73 0.01 10.68
N HIS A 55 -0.29 0.42 11.44
CA HIS A 55 -1.23 -0.56 11.98
C HIS A 55 -1.98 -1.21 10.81
N PRO A 56 -2.28 -2.51 10.90
CA PRO A 56 -2.94 -3.21 9.79
C PRO A 56 -4.21 -2.52 9.28
N GLU A 57 -4.99 -1.94 10.17
CA GLU A 57 -6.24 -1.27 9.83
C GLU A 57 -6.02 -0.01 9.00
N ASN A 58 -4.78 0.52 8.97
CA ASN A 58 -4.42 1.71 8.20
C ASN A 58 -3.74 1.36 6.87
N ILE A 59 -3.66 0.08 6.55
CA ILE A 59 -3.12 -0.40 5.27
C ILE A 59 -4.29 -0.81 4.38
N HIS A 60 -4.38 -0.19 3.20
CA HIS A 60 -5.46 -0.41 2.24
C HIS A 60 -4.86 -0.95 0.95
N ILE A 61 -5.21 -2.18 0.60
CA ILE A 61 -4.68 -2.84 -0.58
C ILE A 61 -5.79 -3.08 -1.58
N TYR A 62 -5.59 -2.61 -2.79
CA TYR A 62 -6.51 -2.82 -3.90
C TYR A 62 -5.95 -3.91 -4.78
N THR A 63 -6.73 -4.92 -5.02
CA THR A 63 -6.31 -6.06 -5.84
C THR A 63 -7.37 -6.38 -6.87
N SER A 64 -6.93 -6.92 -8.00
CA SER A 64 -7.81 -7.42 -9.04
C SER A 64 -7.84 -8.94 -8.92
N SER A 65 -9.02 -9.51 -8.77
CA SER A 65 -9.17 -10.95 -8.62
C SER A 65 -9.64 -11.59 -9.92
N HIS A 66 -8.96 -11.31 -11.03
CA HIS A 66 -9.32 -11.89 -12.32
C HIS A 66 -9.39 -13.41 -12.30
N SER A 67 -8.51 -14.03 -11.53
CA SER A 67 -8.50 -15.48 -11.37
C SER A 67 -9.36 -15.95 -10.20
N GLY A 68 -9.87 -15.02 -9.41
CA GLY A 68 -10.60 -15.36 -8.19
C GLY A 68 -9.73 -15.94 -7.09
N LYS A 69 -8.42 -15.85 -7.26
CA LYS A 69 -7.48 -16.46 -6.30
C LYS A 69 -6.51 -15.42 -5.77
N TRP A 70 -6.43 -15.36 -4.44
CA TRP A 70 -5.40 -14.60 -3.77
C TRP A 70 -4.22 -15.52 -3.46
N SER A 71 -3.01 -14.96 -3.40
CA SER A 71 -1.85 -15.66 -2.88
C SER A 71 -1.97 -15.82 -1.36
N HIS A 72 -1.15 -16.72 -0.80
CA HIS A 72 -1.16 -16.98 0.64
C HIS A 72 -0.89 -15.71 1.47
N HIS A 73 0.02 -14.85 1.01
CA HIS A 73 0.32 -13.65 1.77
C HIS A 73 -0.85 -12.67 1.81
N MET A 74 -1.72 -12.67 0.81
CA MET A 74 -2.92 -11.82 0.82
C MET A 74 -3.93 -12.30 1.84
N PHE A 75 -4.14 -13.61 1.94
CA PHE A 75 -5.02 -14.16 2.97
C PHE A 75 -4.47 -13.88 4.37
N ARG A 76 -3.17 -14.03 4.54
CA ARG A 76 -2.53 -13.75 5.82
C ARG A 76 -2.65 -12.27 6.19
N ALA A 77 -2.47 -11.38 5.22
CA ALA A 77 -2.62 -9.95 5.44
C ALA A 77 -4.03 -9.61 5.91
N ARG A 78 -5.04 -10.18 5.23
CA ARG A 78 -6.43 -9.97 5.60
C ARG A 78 -6.70 -10.46 7.03
N ASP A 79 -6.18 -11.63 7.37
CA ASP A 79 -6.39 -12.23 8.69
C ASP A 79 -5.71 -11.40 9.78
N ASN A 80 -4.68 -10.63 9.43
CA ASN A 80 -3.99 -9.73 10.36
C ASN A 80 -4.66 -8.36 10.46
N GLY A 81 -5.73 -8.12 9.72
CA GLY A 81 -6.51 -6.89 9.82
C GLY A 81 -6.26 -5.86 8.73
N ILE A 82 -5.43 -6.18 7.75
CA ILE A 82 -5.21 -5.30 6.61
C ILE A 82 -6.48 -5.25 5.76
N ARG A 83 -6.84 -4.05 5.33
CA ARG A 83 -8.05 -3.85 4.54
C ARG A 83 -7.76 -4.13 3.07
N ILE A 84 -8.46 -5.11 2.51
CA ILE A 84 -8.25 -5.53 1.12
C ILE A 84 -9.53 -5.31 0.35
N TYR A 85 -9.39 -4.63 -0.80
CA TYR A 85 -10.52 -4.29 -1.67
C TYR A 85 -10.30 -4.95 -3.03
N ASN A 86 -11.32 -5.65 -3.50
CA ASN A 86 -11.30 -6.23 -4.84
C ASN A 86 -11.79 -5.21 -5.86
N GLU A 87 -11.02 -5.02 -6.92
CA GLU A 87 -11.40 -4.19 -8.05
C GLU A 87 -11.66 -5.10 -9.25
N ASN A 88 -12.91 -5.37 -9.52
CA ASN A 88 -13.31 -6.16 -10.69
C ASN A 88 -14.10 -5.30 -11.65
#